data_7f0107521e54163f21f0067b3de2f231
#
_entry.id   7f0107521e54163f21f0067b3de2f231
#
_cell.length_a   1.000
_cell.length_b   1.000
_cell.length_c   1.000
_cell.angle_alpha   90.00
_cell.angle_beta   90.00
_cell.angle_gamma   90.00
#
_symmetry.space_group_name_H-M   'P 1'
#
loop_
_entity.id
_entity.type
_entity.pdbx_description
1 polymer ?
#
loop_
_entity_poly.entity_id
_entity_poly.type
_entity_poly.pdbx_seq_one_letter_code
_entity_poly.pdbx_strand_id
1 'polypeptide(L)'
;MSHSQMVSNAAIFQLSPDIFLLILNHLALHDKFLLSHTCKVLRHSIYHDWDSEISRLSFSDRVGFWAGLAYTLPDYWACPKCCKLHPINFADLPATLNRQQLVPCQADLSRGIGTEVYSTHHQHIQFALKLSRLGKHQQYLGALMKPYMDIRISLLNPLTDSYTAEPKIIKKQFILCEEWNIRNDTSTTLPLFPENGTFHMPVCPHLGLTSSGLTSSRMRKKWDAERLQLRHKMTELEELTLFKEMTLIEDGIAFAFRFPGNWIYNSCLRCPTDIGIIVYPDERKVTVRAWHNFGVEGSPMDTNWRAHVADPLQAWATLSSYMDYTHGSVRTLWMEGISDGTK
;
A
#
# COMPACT_ATOMS: atom_id res chain seq x y z
N MET A 1 -7.58 39.37 34.25
CA MET A 1 -7.93 39.67 32.85
C MET A 1 -9.07 38.78 32.47
N SER A 2 -10.22 39.36 32.06
CA SER A 2 -11.41 38.57 31.70
C SER A 2 -11.16 37.80 30.38
N HIS A 3 -11.75 36.62 30.25
CA HIS A 3 -11.65 35.80 29.03
C HIS A 3 -12.01 36.56 27.73
N SER A 4 -12.84 37.62 27.86
CA SER A 4 -13.26 38.50 26.77
C SER A 4 -12.12 39.40 26.23
N GLN A 5 -11.17 39.79 27.07
CA GLN A 5 -10.02 40.63 26.65
C GLN A 5 -8.90 39.83 25.96
N MET A 6 -8.78 38.53 26.26
CA MET A 6 -7.78 37.67 25.55
C MET A 6 -8.17 37.39 24.10
N VAL A 7 -9.46 37.30 23.79
CA VAL A 7 -9.93 36.98 22.43
C VAL A 7 -9.71 38.14 21.47
N SER A 8 -9.78 39.40 21.97
CA SER A 8 -9.60 40.60 21.11
C SER A 8 -8.14 40.83 20.65
N ASN A 9 -7.18 40.18 21.29
CA ASN A 9 -5.74 40.36 20.96
C ASN A 9 -5.18 39.31 20.01
N ALA A 10 -5.96 38.30 19.56
CA ALA A 10 -5.49 37.36 18.59
C ALA A 10 -5.28 38.04 17.22
N ALA A 11 -4.11 37.90 16.62
CA ALA A 11 -3.71 38.57 15.38
C ALA A 11 -4.73 38.39 14.25
N ILE A 12 -5.42 37.24 14.20
CA ILE A 12 -6.43 36.95 13.17
C ILE A 12 -7.62 37.91 13.20
N PHE A 13 -7.99 38.46 14.39
CA PHE A 13 -9.10 39.41 14.52
C PHE A 13 -8.69 40.87 14.29
N GLN A 14 -7.39 41.11 14.08
CA GLN A 14 -6.83 42.42 13.70
C GLN A 14 -6.74 42.59 12.19
N LEU A 15 -6.96 41.53 11.42
CA LEU A 15 -7.02 41.58 9.97
C LEU A 15 -8.23 42.36 9.48
N SER A 16 -8.08 43.06 8.37
CA SER A 16 -9.25 43.63 7.69
C SER A 16 -10.22 42.52 7.24
N PRO A 17 -11.51 42.76 7.21
CA PRO A 17 -12.51 41.78 6.78
C PRO A 17 -12.16 41.17 5.42
N ASP A 18 -11.64 41.96 4.47
CA ASP A 18 -11.28 41.50 3.13
C ASP A 18 -10.13 40.49 3.15
N ILE A 19 -9.08 40.74 3.95
CA ILE A 19 -7.98 39.82 4.12
C ILE A 19 -8.44 38.55 4.82
N PHE A 20 -9.32 38.67 5.83
CA PHE A 20 -9.87 37.50 6.51
C PHE A 20 -10.70 36.63 5.55
N LEU A 21 -11.57 37.23 4.73
CA LEU A 21 -12.34 36.51 3.71
C LEU A 21 -11.44 35.85 2.67
N LEU A 22 -10.38 36.54 2.24
CA LEU A 22 -9.40 35.99 1.32
C LEU A 22 -8.75 34.72 1.90
N ILE A 23 -8.32 34.76 3.16
CA ILE A 23 -7.76 33.58 3.85
C ILE A 23 -8.79 32.45 3.87
N LEU A 24 -10.04 32.74 4.26
CA LEU A 24 -11.09 31.73 4.29
C LEU A 24 -11.32 31.09 2.92
N ASN A 25 -11.24 31.84 1.83
CA ASN A 25 -11.43 31.32 0.48
C ASN A 25 -10.34 30.33 0.06
N HIS A 26 -9.15 30.46 0.63
CA HIS A 26 -8.04 29.52 0.37
C HIS A 26 -8.02 28.30 1.27
N LEU A 27 -8.83 28.29 2.36
CA LEU A 27 -8.92 27.11 3.24
C LEU A 27 -9.76 25.99 2.62
N ALA A 28 -9.31 24.76 2.80
CA ALA A 28 -10.13 23.59 2.50
C ALA A 28 -11.39 23.55 3.39
N LEU A 29 -12.44 22.85 2.98
CA LEU A 29 -13.70 22.82 3.70
C LEU A 29 -13.54 22.27 5.13
N HIS A 30 -12.72 21.24 5.32
CA HIS A 30 -12.43 20.69 6.65
C HIS A 30 -11.68 21.67 7.55
N ASP A 31 -10.79 22.52 7.00
CA ASP A 31 -10.11 23.56 7.78
C ASP A 31 -11.08 24.65 8.22
N LYS A 32 -12.00 25.08 7.35
CA LYS A 32 -13.10 26.01 7.71
C LYS A 32 -13.95 25.43 8.82
N PHE A 33 -14.30 24.14 8.72
CA PHE A 33 -15.05 23.43 9.75
C PHE A 33 -14.31 23.47 11.08
N LEU A 34 -13.05 23.07 11.11
CA LEU A 34 -12.21 23.09 12.32
C LEU A 34 -12.10 24.50 12.91
N LEU A 35 -11.83 25.50 12.06
CA LEU A 35 -11.69 26.89 12.46
C LEU A 35 -12.99 27.43 13.08
N SER A 36 -14.15 27.07 12.52
CA SER A 36 -15.46 27.45 13.08
C SER A 36 -15.71 26.89 14.46
N HIS A 37 -15.03 25.83 14.88
CA HIS A 37 -15.17 25.20 16.19
C HIS A 37 -14.18 25.72 17.25
N THR A 38 -13.25 26.62 16.88
CA THR A 38 -12.22 27.12 17.80
C THR A 38 -12.79 28.16 18.79
N CYS A 39 -13.65 29.07 18.33
CA CYS A 39 -14.30 30.09 19.22
C CYS A 39 -15.62 30.57 18.62
N LYS A 40 -16.41 31.26 19.47
CA LYS A 40 -17.75 31.78 19.09
C LYS A 40 -17.70 32.80 17.95
N VAL A 41 -16.69 33.67 17.93
CA VAL A 41 -16.53 34.70 16.88
C VAL A 41 -16.31 34.05 15.53
N LEU A 42 -15.37 33.11 15.44
CA LEU A 42 -15.10 32.39 14.19
C LEU A 42 -16.28 31.53 13.75
N ARG A 43 -17.02 30.94 14.69
CA ARG A 43 -18.27 30.21 14.41
C ARG A 43 -19.30 31.09 13.71
N HIS A 44 -19.49 32.33 14.18
CA HIS A 44 -20.43 33.26 13.56
C HIS A 44 -19.91 33.78 12.21
N SER A 45 -18.61 34.04 12.10
CA SER A 45 -18.01 34.56 10.87
C SER A 45 -17.93 33.50 9.75
N ILE A 46 -17.82 32.21 10.12
CA ILE A 46 -17.74 31.08 9.20
C ILE A 46 -19.01 30.24 9.30
N TYR A 47 -20.17 30.92 9.41
CA TYR A 47 -21.44 30.22 9.49
C TYR A 47 -21.74 29.48 8.19
N HIS A 48 -21.89 28.17 8.28
CA HIS A 48 -22.35 27.29 7.21
C HIS A 48 -23.37 26.31 7.77
N ASP A 49 -24.34 25.93 6.94
CA ASP A 49 -25.11 24.71 7.14
C ASP A 49 -24.23 23.52 6.69
N TRP A 50 -23.40 23.04 7.65
CA TRP A 50 -22.42 22.00 7.40
C TRP A 50 -23.04 20.71 6.86
N ASP A 51 -24.23 20.35 7.30
CA ASP A 51 -24.91 19.13 6.83
C ASP A 51 -25.28 19.26 5.35
N SER A 52 -25.83 20.41 4.94
CA SER A 52 -26.10 20.71 3.54
C SER A 52 -24.83 20.76 2.69
N GLU A 53 -23.81 21.47 3.15
CA GLU A 53 -22.54 21.62 2.42
C GLU A 53 -21.87 20.26 2.20
N ILE A 54 -21.72 19.45 3.26
CA ILE A 54 -21.09 18.12 3.17
C ILE A 54 -21.93 17.18 2.29
N SER A 55 -23.26 17.26 2.35
CA SER A 55 -24.14 16.41 1.54
C SER A 55 -24.07 16.69 0.04
N ARG A 56 -23.74 17.94 -0.36
CA ARG A 56 -23.55 18.36 -1.76
C ARG A 56 -22.22 17.96 -2.35
N LEU A 57 -21.23 17.62 -1.52
CA LEU A 57 -19.92 17.21 -1.99
C LEU A 57 -20.00 15.94 -2.87
N SER A 58 -19.15 15.87 -3.86
CA SER A 58 -18.90 14.62 -4.57
C SER A 58 -18.42 13.54 -3.57
N PHE A 59 -18.52 12.28 -3.97
CA PHE A 59 -18.02 11.19 -3.12
C PHE A 59 -16.55 11.38 -2.73
N SER A 60 -15.70 11.71 -3.70
CA SER A 60 -14.26 11.95 -3.48
C SER A 60 -14.00 13.11 -2.52
N ASP A 61 -14.71 14.25 -2.73
CA ASP A 61 -14.54 15.44 -1.89
C ASP A 61 -15.04 15.20 -0.47
N ARG A 62 -16.13 14.42 -0.34
CA ARG A 62 -16.67 14.03 0.97
C ARG A 62 -15.70 13.15 1.75
N VAL A 63 -15.09 12.17 1.08
CA VAL A 63 -14.02 11.35 1.68
C VAL A 63 -12.82 12.22 2.04
N GLY A 64 -12.43 13.14 1.15
CA GLY A 64 -11.37 14.12 1.40
C GLY A 64 -11.63 15.01 2.60
N PHE A 65 -12.87 15.49 2.77
CA PHE A 65 -13.29 16.27 3.96
C PHE A 65 -13.07 15.47 5.26
N TRP A 66 -13.54 14.21 5.31
CA TRP A 66 -13.36 13.37 6.50
C TRP A 66 -11.91 12.99 6.73
N ALA A 67 -11.13 12.78 5.66
CA ALA A 67 -9.69 12.53 5.77
C ALA A 67 -8.94 13.75 6.36
N GLY A 68 -9.30 14.97 5.93
CA GLY A 68 -8.74 16.20 6.49
C GLY A 68 -9.06 16.36 7.98
N LEU A 69 -10.28 16.04 8.41
CA LEU A 69 -10.61 16.02 9.85
C LEU A 69 -9.82 14.93 10.59
N ALA A 70 -9.73 13.72 10.02
CA ALA A 70 -8.99 12.63 10.61
C ALA A 70 -7.50 12.97 10.78
N TYR A 71 -6.92 13.81 9.91
CA TYR A 71 -5.53 14.24 10.00
C TYR A 71 -5.20 14.92 11.34
N THR A 72 -6.14 15.70 11.89
CA THR A 72 -5.98 16.42 13.16
C THR A 72 -6.43 15.61 14.38
N LEU A 73 -7.28 14.60 14.18
CA LEU A 73 -7.89 13.80 15.25
C LEU A 73 -7.11 12.49 15.42
N PRO A 74 -6.30 12.33 16.49
CA PRO A 74 -5.43 11.15 16.65
C PRO A 74 -6.19 9.83 16.73
N ASP A 75 -7.40 9.86 17.31
CA ASP A 75 -8.17 8.68 17.68
C ASP A 75 -9.20 8.27 16.62
N TYR A 76 -9.19 8.93 15.43
CA TYR A 76 -10.17 8.68 14.38
C TYR A 76 -9.50 8.45 13.02
N TRP A 77 -10.17 7.69 12.16
CA TRP A 77 -9.80 7.51 10.76
C TRP A 77 -11.00 7.73 9.82
N ALA A 78 -10.74 8.14 8.60
CA ALA A 78 -11.77 8.40 7.60
C ALA A 78 -12.09 7.11 6.81
N CYS A 79 -13.35 6.69 6.86
CA CYS A 79 -13.82 5.52 6.13
C CYS A 79 -14.35 5.91 4.75
N PRO A 80 -13.79 5.37 3.65
CA PRO A 80 -14.29 5.67 2.31
C PRO A 80 -15.65 5.05 2.04
N LYS A 81 -16.05 3.95 2.72
CA LYS A 81 -17.31 3.27 2.48
C LYS A 81 -18.52 4.04 3.01
N CYS A 82 -18.48 4.47 4.27
CA CYS A 82 -19.60 5.17 4.88
C CYS A 82 -19.44 6.70 4.87
N CYS A 83 -18.30 7.23 4.38
CA CYS A 83 -17.98 8.66 4.42
C CYS A 83 -18.15 9.26 5.81
N LYS A 84 -17.53 8.65 6.82
CA LYS A 84 -17.58 9.06 8.24
C LYS A 84 -16.26 8.79 8.92
N LEU A 85 -16.06 9.40 10.09
CA LEU A 85 -14.98 9.06 10.99
C LEU A 85 -15.34 7.83 11.81
N HIS A 86 -14.39 6.92 11.96
CA HIS A 86 -14.45 5.81 12.90
C HIS A 86 -13.37 5.96 13.96
N PRO A 87 -13.67 5.60 15.21
CA PRO A 87 -12.67 5.60 16.27
C PRO A 87 -11.64 4.51 16.03
N ILE A 88 -10.45 4.69 16.62
CA ILE A 88 -9.39 3.71 16.64
C ILE A 88 -9.86 2.42 17.37
N ASN A 89 -9.55 1.28 16.81
CA ASN A 89 -9.65 0.00 17.47
C ASN A 89 -8.26 -0.56 17.68
N PHE A 90 -7.76 -0.54 18.91
CA PHE A 90 -6.42 -0.98 19.27
C PHE A 90 -6.19 -2.49 19.07
N ALA A 91 -7.25 -3.27 18.91
CA ALA A 91 -7.17 -4.70 18.60
C ALA A 91 -7.08 -4.98 17.09
N ASP A 92 -7.33 -3.97 16.26
CA ASP A 92 -7.28 -4.07 14.80
C ASP A 92 -5.82 -3.89 14.32
N LEU A 93 -5.17 -5.00 14.04
CA LEU A 93 -3.78 -5.06 13.58
C LEU A 93 -3.67 -5.88 12.29
N PRO A 94 -2.71 -5.59 11.40
CA PRO A 94 -2.53 -6.31 10.13
C PRO A 94 -2.39 -7.84 10.28
N ALA A 95 -1.81 -8.32 11.38
CA ALA A 95 -1.60 -9.73 11.67
C ALA A 95 -2.76 -10.39 12.43
N THR A 96 -3.87 -9.68 12.66
CA THR A 96 -5.00 -10.24 13.44
C THR A 96 -5.92 -11.03 12.54
N LEU A 97 -5.94 -12.35 12.70
CA LEU A 97 -6.79 -13.27 11.94
C LEU A 97 -8.29 -13.15 12.24
N ASN A 98 -8.66 -12.42 13.29
CA ASN A 98 -10.04 -12.39 13.77
C ASN A 98 -10.91 -11.37 13.02
N ARG A 99 -11.29 -11.71 11.78
CA ARG A 99 -12.16 -10.91 10.91
C ARG A 99 -13.55 -10.62 11.50
N GLN A 100 -13.95 -11.33 12.56
CA GLN A 100 -15.27 -11.16 13.18
C GLN A 100 -15.41 -9.86 13.98
N GLN A 101 -14.31 -9.21 14.31
CA GLN A 101 -14.30 -7.92 15.04
C GLN A 101 -14.19 -6.71 14.11
N LEU A 102 -14.18 -6.90 12.81
CA LEU A 102 -14.14 -5.79 11.86
C LEU A 102 -15.42 -4.96 11.96
N VAL A 103 -15.26 -3.64 11.97
CA VAL A 103 -16.38 -2.73 11.82
C VAL A 103 -17.16 -3.13 10.56
N PRO A 104 -18.51 -3.12 10.55
CA PRO A 104 -19.31 -3.55 9.38
C PRO A 104 -18.89 -2.92 8.06
N CYS A 105 -18.34 -1.70 8.11
CA CYS A 105 -17.78 -1.02 6.94
C CYS A 105 -16.49 -1.66 6.41
N GLN A 106 -15.75 -2.40 7.24
CA GLN A 106 -14.47 -3.01 6.85
C GLN A 106 -14.65 -4.37 6.18
N ALA A 107 -15.72 -5.08 6.51
CA ALA A 107 -15.97 -6.43 5.99
C ALA A 107 -16.06 -6.50 4.45
N ASP A 108 -16.47 -5.40 3.81
CA ASP A 108 -16.60 -5.26 2.36
C ASP A 108 -15.53 -4.38 1.71
N LEU A 109 -14.73 -3.66 2.52
CA LEU A 109 -13.64 -2.89 1.95
C LEU A 109 -12.62 -3.87 1.41
N SER A 110 -12.51 -3.84 0.10
CA SER A 110 -11.49 -4.46 -0.73
C SER A 110 -10.38 -5.14 0.07
N ARG A 111 -10.14 -6.38 -0.24
CA ARG A 111 -9.06 -7.16 0.36
C ARG A 111 -7.83 -6.27 0.46
N GLY A 112 -7.38 -5.98 1.68
CA GLY A 112 -6.12 -5.30 1.90
C GLY A 112 -5.01 -6.01 1.13
N ILE A 113 -3.87 -5.36 0.98
CA ILE A 113 -2.70 -6.04 0.44
C ILE A 113 -2.20 -7.02 1.49
N GLY A 114 -1.74 -8.16 1.01
CA GLY A 114 -1.17 -9.21 1.82
C GLY A 114 -1.83 -10.55 1.60
N THR A 115 -1.52 -11.44 2.50
CA THR A 115 -2.02 -12.81 2.53
C THR A 115 -3.28 -12.93 3.40
N GLU A 116 -3.84 -14.12 3.50
CA GLU A 116 -4.93 -14.40 4.46
C GLU A 116 -4.51 -14.22 5.92
N VAL A 117 -3.23 -14.31 6.20
CA VAL A 117 -2.64 -14.24 7.56
C VAL A 117 -2.11 -12.86 7.93
N TYR A 118 -1.83 -12.01 6.93
CA TYR A 118 -1.40 -10.62 7.12
C TYR A 118 -2.09 -9.75 6.06
N SER A 119 -2.85 -8.76 6.51
CA SER A 119 -3.59 -7.87 5.62
C SER A 119 -3.52 -6.43 6.09
N THR A 120 -2.90 -5.58 5.27
CA THR A 120 -2.82 -4.15 5.54
C THR A 120 -3.98 -3.42 4.88
N HIS A 121 -4.74 -2.68 5.67
CA HIS A 121 -5.84 -1.83 5.24
C HIS A 121 -5.47 -0.35 5.35
N HIS A 122 -6.22 0.51 4.65
CA HIS A 122 -5.96 1.97 4.67
C HIS A 122 -5.89 2.56 6.08
N GLN A 123 -6.77 2.14 7.01
CA GLN A 123 -6.75 2.65 8.39
C GLN A 123 -5.43 2.33 9.11
N HIS A 124 -4.82 1.15 8.87
CA HIS A 124 -3.52 0.80 9.47
C HIS A 124 -2.44 1.78 9.01
N ILE A 125 -2.39 2.09 7.72
CA ILE A 125 -1.44 3.03 7.12
C ILE A 125 -1.69 4.45 7.63
N GLN A 126 -2.96 4.88 7.61
CA GLN A 126 -3.35 6.21 8.09
C GLN A 126 -2.97 6.40 9.57
N PHE A 127 -3.23 5.39 10.42
CA PHE A 127 -2.81 5.46 11.82
C PHE A 127 -1.30 5.42 11.98
N ALA A 128 -0.58 4.53 11.30
CA ALA A 128 0.87 4.44 11.44
C ALA A 128 1.55 5.78 11.12
N LEU A 129 1.19 6.41 10.00
CA LEU A 129 1.74 7.71 9.59
C LEU A 129 1.34 8.83 10.54
N LYS A 130 0.04 8.91 10.91
CA LYS A 130 -0.49 9.91 11.84
C LYS A 130 0.16 9.81 13.22
N LEU A 131 0.18 8.63 13.82
CA LEU A 131 0.71 8.42 15.16
C LEU A 131 2.22 8.67 15.20
N SER A 132 2.93 8.31 14.14
CA SER A 132 4.35 8.66 13.96
C SER A 132 4.54 10.19 13.95
N ARG A 133 3.71 10.94 13.21
CA ARG A 133 3.77 12.41 13.15
C ARG A 133 3.41 13.08 14.47
N LEU A 134 2.38 12.58 15.16
CA LEU A 134 1.86 13.17 16.39
C LEU A 134 2.60 12.72 17.65
N GLY A 135 3.43 11.68 17.58
CA GLY A 135 4.12 11.11 18.73
C GLY A 135 3.17 10.48 19.77
N LYS A 136 1.97 10.08 19.35
CA LYS A 136 0.93 9.52 20.26
C LYS A 136 0.79 8.01 20.09
N HIS A 137 0.19 7.35 21.11
CA HIS A 137 -0.13 5.91 21.08
C HIS A 137 1.04 5.02 20.63
N GLN A 138 2.24 5.28 21.16
CA GLN A 138 3.48 4.62 20.72
C GLN A 138 3.42 3.08 20.81
N GLN A 139 2.70 2.54 21.81
CA GLN A 139 2.52 1.10 21.94
C GLN A 139 1.72 0.53 20.75
N TYR A 140 0.66 1.20 20.33
CA TYR A 140 -0.13 0.76 19.17
C TYR A 140 0.63 0.97 17.87
N LEU A 141 1.33 2.09 17.73
CA LEU A 141 2.23 2.32 16.59
C LEU A 141 3.28 1.20 16.50
N GLY A 142 3.90 0.84 17.61
CA GLY A 142 4.85 -0.29 17.67
C GLY A 142 4.21 -1.62 17.26
N ALA A 143 2.94 -1.85 17.60
CA ALA A 143 2.22 -3.05 17.20
C ALA A 143 1.88 -3.04 15.68
N LEU A 144 1.47 -1.88 15.12
CA LEU A 144 1.24 -1.71 13.67
C LEU A 144 2.51 -1.90 12.84
N MET A 145 3.65 -1.46 13.37
CA MET A 145 4.95 -1.48 12.70
C MET A 145 5.76 -2.74 12.99
N LYS A 146 5.18 -3.69 13.74
CA LYS A 146 5.87 -4.94 14.09
C LYS A 146 6.02 -5.82 12.87
N PRO A 147 7.25 -6.26 12.54
CA PRO A 147 7.44 -7.26 11.50
C PRO A 147 6.66 -8.54 11.79
N TYR A 148 6.07 -9.08 10.76
CA TYR A 148 5.32 -10.34 10.81
C TYR A 148 6.11 -11.45 10.12
N MET A 149 6.12 -12.64 10.72
CA MET A 149 6.68 -13.84 10.11
C MET A 149 5.74 -15.01 10.37
N ASP A 150 5.43 -15.76 9.36
CA ASP A 150 4.68 -17.00 9.45
C ASP A 150 5.39 -18.11 8.69
N ILE A 151 5.71 -19.20 9.43
CA ILE A 151 6.28 -20.42 8.88
C ILE A 151 5.20 -21.48 8.61
N ARG A 152 3.95 -21.25 9.09
CA ARG A 152 2.82 -22.19 8.97
C ARG A 152 1.99 -21.95 7.71
N ILE A 153 2.38 -21.01 6.89
CA ILE A 153 1.68 -20.69 5.62
C ILE A 153 1.65 -21.90 4.68
N SER A 154 2.55 -22.87 4.90
CA SER A 154 2.57 -24.16 4.21
C SER A 154 1.28 -24.99 4.38
N LEU A 155 0.48 -24.73 5.41
CA LEU A 155 -0.82 -25.38 5.61
C LEU A 155 -1.88 -24.85 4.65
N LEU A 156 -1.78 -23.57 4.28
CA LEU A 156 -2.68 -22.90 3.34
C LEU A 156 -2.14 -22.97 1.91
N ASN A 157 -0.82 -23.08 1.79
CA ASN A 157 -0.11 -23.11 0.54
C ASN A 157 1.11 -24.02 0.65
N PRO A 158 1.03 -25.28 0.22
CA PRO A 158 2.06 -26.30 0.44
C PRO A 158 3.42 -25.97 -0.19
N LEU A 159 3.48 -24.96 -1.06
CA LEU A 159 4.70 -24.56 -1.73
C LEU A 159 5.41 -23.38 -1.03
N THR A 160 4.74 -22.67 -0.15
CA THR A 160 5.34 -21.55 0.56
C THR A 160 5.91 -22.04 1.88
N ASP A 161 7.25 -22.01 2.02
CA ASP A 161 7.97 -22.41 3.22
C ASP A 161 7.84 -21.36 4.33
N SER A 162 7.94 -20.08 3.96
CA SER A 162 7.75 -18.98 4.90
C SER A 162 7.30 -17.70 4.19
N TYR A 163 6.63 -16.84 4.96
CA TYR A 163 6.23 -15.51 4.56
C TYR A 163 6.63 -14.50 5.62
N THR A 164 7.13 -13.36 5.19
CA THR A 164 7.40 -12.21 6.07
C THR A 164 6.80 -10.94 5.51
N ALA A 165 6.37 -10.06 6.41
CA ALA A 165 5.92 -8.71 6.07
C ALA A 165 6.56 -7.73 7.05
N GLU A 166 7.26 -6.75 6.54
CA GLU A 166 7.97 -5.75 7.32
C GLU A 166 7.51 -4.34 6.90
N PRO A 167 6.70 -3.65 7.73
CA PRO A 167 6.32 -2.27 7.49
C PRO A 167 7.40 -1.30 7.97
N LYS A 168 7.63 -0.20 7.23
CA LYS A 168 8.50 0.92 7.64
C LYS A 168 7.89 2.25 7.25
N ILE A 169 8.21 3.29 8.03
CA ILE A 169 7.94 4.68 7.66
C ILE A 169 9.27 5.31 7.28
N ILE A 170 9.45 5.63 6.00
CA ILE A 170 10.67 6.19 5.45
C ILE A 170 10.31 7.49 4.72
N LYS A 171 10.97 8.61 5.07
CA LYS A 171 10.69 9.94 4.50
C LYS A 171 9.18 10.28 4.52
N LYS A 172 8.50 9.96 5.64
CA LYS A 172 7.05 10.13 5.85
C LYS A 172 6.15 9.32 4.91
N GLN A 173 6.68 8.31 4.25
CA GLN A 173 5.93 7.38 3.40
C GLN A 173 5.84 6.02 4.10
N PHE A 174 4.71 5.34 3.96
CA PHE A 174 4.54 3.98 4.46
C PHE A 174 4.98 3.00 3.39
N ILE A 175 6.03 2.23 3.70
CA ILE A 175 6.58 1.19 2.83
C ILE A 175 6.36 -0.16 3.49
N LEU A 176 5.87 -1.13 2.73
CA LEU A 176 5.74 -2.52 3.14
C LEU A 176 6.68 -3.37 2.30
N CYS A 177 7.54 -4.14 2.94
CA CYS A 177 8.32 -5.19 2.29
C CYS A 177 7.70 -6.54 2.64
N GLU A 178 7.30 -7.28 1.61
CA GLU A 178 6.81 -8.66 1.74
C GLU A 178 7.81 -9.62 1.11
N GLU A 179 8.01 -10.78 1.72
CA GLU A 179 8.90 -11.83 1.20
C GLU A 179 8.24 -13.19 1.33
N TRP A 180 8.21 -13.92 0.22
CA TRP A 180 7.77 -15.30 0.12
C TRP A 180 8.96 -16.20 -0.19
N ASN A 181 9.19 -17.20 0.63
CA ASN A 181 10.12 -18.27 0.37
C ASN A 181 9.34 -19.51 -0.08
N ILE A 182 9.61 -19.96 -1.29
CA ILE A 182 8.92 -21.07 -1.95
C ILE A 182 9.92 -22.22 -2.08
N ARG A 183 9.58 -23.40 -1.55
CA ARG A 183 10.36 -24.63 -1.73
C ARG A 183 9.74 -25.55 -2.73
N ASN A 184 10.60 -26.28 -3.45
CA ASN A 184 10.22 -27.36 -4.34
C ASN A 184 10.92 -28.65 -3.92
N ASP A 185 10.18 -29.53 -3.26
CA ASP A 185 10.73 -30.78 -2.73
C ASP A 185 10.85 -31.90 -3.81
N THR A 186 10.24 -31.72 -4.98
CA THR A 186 9.96 -32.84 -5.88
C THR A 186 10.80 -32.94 -7.13
N SER A 187 11.48 -31.89 -7.61
CA SER A 187 12.28 -32.00 -8.83
C SER A 187 13.33 -30.90 -9.02
N THR A 188 14.38 -31.23 -9.76
CA THR A 188 15.44 -30.33 -10.20
C THR A 188 15.04 -29.47 -11.42
N THR A 189 13.83 -29.63 -11.92
CA THR A 189 13.30 -28.91 -13.08
C THR A 189 11.95 -28.31 -12.74
N LEU A 190 11.65 -27.09 -13.27
CA LEU A 190 10.30 -26.59 -13.29
C LEU A 190 9.33 -27.69 -13.81
N PRO A 191 8.21 -27.98 -13.11
CA PRO A 191 7.33 -27.02 -12.52
C PRO A 191 7.46 -26.95 -10.99
N LEU A 192 7.57 -25.72 -10.46
CA LEU A 192 7.52 -25.41 -9.03
C LEU A 192 6.16 -25.77 -8.38
N PHE A 193 5.18 -26.21 -9.15
CA PHE A 193 3.78 -26.31 -8.70
C PHE A 193 3.18 -27.66 -9.08
N PRO A 194 2.38 -28.25 -8.20
CA PRO A 194 1.66 -29.49 -8.50
C PRO A 194 0.69 -29.27 -9.68
N GLU A 195 0.67 -30.23 -10.59
CA GLU A 195 -0.15 -30.16 -11.81
C GLU A 195 -1.67 -29.98 -11.53
N ASN A 196 -2.10 -30.32 -10.33
CA ASN A 196 -3.52 -30.32 -9.92
C ASN A 196 -3.84 -29.32 -8.80
N GLY A 197 -2.92 -28.43 -8.41
CA GLY A 197 -3.12 -27.47 -7.33
C GLY A 197 -3.49 -26.07 -7.84
N THR A 198 -4.54 -25.47 -7.30
CA THR A 198 -4.84 -24.06 -7.48
C THR A 198 -3.95 -23.26 -6.53
N PHE A 199 -2.77 -22.87 -6.99
CA PHE A 199 -1.89 -21.97 -6.27
C PHE A 199 -2.13 -20.54 -6.75
N HIS A 200 -2.31 -19.65 -5.80
CA HIS A 200 -2.37 -18.21 -6.09
C HIS A 200 -1.61 -17.42 -5.02
N MET A 201 -0.55 -16.75 -5.41
CA MET A 201 0.22 -15.83 -4.58
C MET A 201 0.05 -14.42 -5.15
N PRO A 202 -0.84 -13.61 -4.56
CA PRO A 202 -0.95 -12.21 -4.96
C PRO A 202 0.26 -11.44 -4.44
N VAL A 203 1.00 -10.78 -5.32
CA VAL A 203 2.07 -9.85 -4.95
C VAL A 203 1.51 -8.44 -4.85
N CYS A 204 0.70 -8.05 -5.81
CA CYS A 204 -0.13 -6.85 -5.77
C CYS A 204 -1.42 -7.11 -6.54
N PRO A 205 -2.41 -6.21 -6.57
CA PRO A 205 -3.66 -6.46 -7.32
C PRO A 205 -3.46 -6.73 -8.82
N HIS A 206 -2.30 -6.37 -9.36
CA HIS A 206 -2.00 -6.45 -10.78
C HIS A 206 -1.05 -7.59 -11.15
N LEU A 207 -0.31 -8.10 -10.16
CA LEU A 207 0.70 -9.13 -10.33
C LEU A 207 0.51 -10.23 -9.29
N GLY A 208 0.37 -11.43 -9.76
CA GLY A 208 0.28 -12.62 -8.91
C GLY A 208 0.89 -13.82 -9.60
N LEU A 209 1.33 -14.76 -8.82
CA LEU A 209 1.81 -16.06 -9.29
C LEU A 209 0.66 -17.05 -9.23
N THR A 210 0.35 -17.69 -10.36
CA THR A 210 -0.73 -18.69 -10.45
C THR A 210 -0.22 -20.00 -11.00
N SER A 211 -0.79 -21.12 -10.55
CA SER A 211 -0.43 -22.44 -11.08
C SER A 211 -0.72 -22.58 -12.57
N SER A 212 -1.74 -21.89 -13.08
CA SER A 212 -2.11 -21.92 -14.49
C SER A 212 -1.14 -21.18 -15.40
N GLY A 213 -0.45 -20.15 -14.90
CA GLY A 213 0.55 -19.40 -15.65
C GLY A 213 1.80 -20.24 -15.99
N LEU A 214 2.21 -21.11 -15.06
CA LEU A 214 3.40 -21.94 -15.20
C LEU A 214 3.18 -23.22 -16.04
N THR A 215 1.95 -23.69 -16.13
CA THR A 215 1.61 -24.92 -16.88
C THR A 215 1.27 -24.67 -18.34
N SER A 216 1.12 -23.41 -18.77
CA SER A 216 0.74 -23.14 -20.15
C SER A 216 1.86 -23.53 -21.12
N SER A 217 1.62 -24.66 -21.80
CA SER A 217 2.51 -25.18 -22.85
C SER A 217 2.75 -24.18 -24.00
N ARG A 218 1.87 -23.18 -24.14
CA ARG A 218 2.02 -22.05 -25.08
C ARG A 218 3.17 -21.12 -24.69
N MET A 219 3.29 -20.80 -23.39
CA MET A 219 4.40 -19.96 -22.92
C MET A 219 5.72 -20.68 -23.07
N ARG A 220 5.79 -21.96 -22.70
CA ARG A 220 6.99 -22.77 -22.88
C ARG A 220 7.45 -22.80 -24.35
N LYS A 221 6.56 -23.00 -25.31
CA LYS A 221 6.87 -23.01 -26.75
C LYS A 221 7.29 -21.63 -27.26
N LYS A 222 6.65 -20.56 -26.81
CA LYS A 222 7.03 -19.18 -27.16
C LYS A 222 8.44 -18.86 -26.66
N TRP A 223 8.72 -19.18 -25.41
CA TRP A 223 10.03 -18.97 -24.79
C TRP A 223 11.13 -19.80 -25.43
N ASP A 224 10.87 -21.06 -25.75
CA ASP A 224 11.85 -21.92 -26.41
C ASP A 224 12.18 -21.42 -27.81
N ALA A 225 11.22 -20.90 -28.55
CA ALA A 225 11.43 -20.31 -29.87
C ALA A 225 12.19 -18.97 -29.82
N GLU A 226 11.80 -18.07 -28.90
CA GLU A 226 12.51 -16.80 -28.69
C GLU A 226 13.91 -17.03 -28.09
N ARG A 227 14.07 -18.04 -27.23
CA ARG A 227 15.32 -18.45 -26.62
C ARG A 227 16.38 -18.89 -27.68
N LEU A 228 15.96 -19.58 -28.73
CA LEU A 228 16.84 -19.98 -29.85
C LEU A 228 17.28 -18.77 -30.69
N GLN A 229 16.41 -17.78 -30.88
CA GLN A 229 16.71 -16.57 -31.65
C GLN A 229 17.57 -15.56 -30.88
N LEU A 230 17.37 -15.43 -29.55
CA LEU A 230 18.06 -14.45 -28.71
C LEU A 230 19.47 -14.90 -28.28
N ARG A 231 19.72 -16.21 -28.13
CA ARG A 231 21.03 -16.75 -27.70
C ARG A 231 22.22 -16.32 -28.53
N HIS A 232 22.00 -15.89 -29.76
CA HIS A 232 23.06 -15.47 -30.66
C HIS A 232 23.33 -13.96 -30.72
N LYS A 233 22.58 -13.11 -30.02
CA LYS A 233 22.61 -11.65 -30.25
C LYS A 233 22.66 -10.74 -29.03
N MET A 234 22.57 -11.25 -27.82
CA MET A 234 22.40 -10.36 -26.63
C MET A 234 23.53 -10.53 -25.62
N THR A 235 24.03 -9.40 -25.14
CA THR A 235 24.90 -9.32 -23.95
C THR A 235 24.07 -9.51 -22.68
N GLU A 236 24.68 -9.94 -21.56
CA GLU A 236 24.00 -10.08 -20.24
C GLU A 236 23.24 -8.82 -19.82
N LEU A 237 23.72 -7.64 -20.19
CA LEU A 237 23.10 -6.36 -19.88
C LEU A 237 21.82 -6.10 -20.68
N GLU A 238 21.76 -6.57 -21.92
CA GLU A 238 20.59 -6.48 -22.80
C GLU A 238 19.50 -7.47 -22.37
N GLU A 239 19.88 -8.66 -21.90
CA GLU A 239 18.94 -9.63 -21.30
C GLU A 239 18.29 -9.07 -20.03
N LEU A 240 19.04 -8.36 -19.17
CA LEU A 240 18.51 -7.67 -17.99
C LEU A 240 17.56 -6.51 -18.34
N THR A 241 17.76 -5.89 -19.51
CA THR A 241 16.88 -4.79 -19.98
C THR A 241 15.56 -5.34 -20.53
N LEU A 242 15.58 -6.53 -21.15
CA LEU A 242 14.37 -7.20 -21.64
C LEU A 242 13.41 -7.57 -20.50
N PHE A 243 13.93 -7.81 -19.28
CA PHE A 243 13.12 -8.11 -18.11
C PHE A 243 12.19 -6.96 -17.72
N LYS A 244 12.49 -5.72 -18.07
CA LYS A 244 11.61 -4.56 -17.84
C LYS A 244 10.26 -4.64 -18.57
N GLU A 245 10.19 -5.44 -19.63
CA GLU A 245 8.97 -5.63 -20.43
C GLU A 245 8.14 -6.83 -19.97
N MET A 246 8.64 -7.62 -19.00
CA MET A 246 7.93 -8.79 -18.49
C MET A 246 6.78 -8.37 -17.61
N THR A 247 5.59 -8.78 -17.96
CA THR A 247 4.33 -8.42 -17.27
C THR A 247 3.89 -9.46 -16.24
N LEU A 248 4.61 -10.60 -16.14
CA LEU A 248 4.23 -11.72 -15.28
C LEU A 248 5.36 -12.11 -14.32
N ILE A 249 5.02 -12.53 -13.12
CA ILE A 249 6.00 -13.00 -12.12
C ILE A 249 6.61 -14.33 -12.55
N GLU A 250 5.84 -15.17 -13.22
CA GLU A 250 6.27 -16.47 -13.77
C GLU A 250 7.46 -16.30 -14.70
N ASP A 251 7.42 -15.28 -15.54
CA ASP A 251 8.51 -14.97 -16.46
C ASP A 251 9.78 -14.60 -15.67
N GLY A 252 9.62 -13.79 -14.61
CA GLY A 252 10.71 -13.41 -13.72
C GLY A 252 11.34 -14.62 -13.02
N ILE A 253 10.54 -15.56 -12.54
CA ILE A 253 11.03 -16.81 -11.95
C ILE A 253 11.76 -17.64 -12.98
N ALA A 254 11.19 -17.84 -14.18
CA ALA A 254 11.82 -18.57 -15.26
C ALA A 254 13.18 -17.96 -15.66
N PHE A 255 13.26 -16.63 -15.66
CA PHE A 255 14.51 -15.92 -15.92
C PHE A 255 15.53 -16.09 -14.78
N ALA A 256 15.10 -16.02 -13.52
CA ALA A 256 15.96 -16.20 -12.35
C ALA A 256 16.60 -17.60 -12.30
N PHE A 257 15.95 -18.63 -12.84
CA PHE A 257 16.54 -19.97 -12.98
C PHE A 257 17.72 -20.03 -13.95
N ARG A 258 17.86 -19.06 -14.85
CA ARG A 258 19.03 -18.98 -15.75
C ARG A 258 20.24 -18.34 -15.07
N PHE A 259 19.99 -17.50 -14.06
CA PHE A 259 21.01 -16.77 -13.33
C PHE A 259 20.88 -17.03 -11.83
N PRO A 260 21.04 -18.29 -11.39
CA PRO A 260 20.86 -18.66 -9.99
C PRO A 260 21.82 -17.87 -9.10
N GLY A 261 21.36 -17.54 -7.90
CA GLY A 261 22.11 -16.75 -6.94
C GLY A 261 22.11 -15.23 -7.21
N ASN A 262 21.54 -14.79 -8.35
CA ASN A 262 21.42 -13.36 -8.66
C ASN A 262 19.98 -12.86 -8.47
N TRP A 263 19.84 -11.66 -7.94
CA TRP A 263 18.56 -10.97 -7.85
C TRP A 263 18.13 -10.46 -9.22
N ILE A 264 16.94 -10.85 -9.63
CA ILE A 264 16.29 -10.35 -10.84
C ILE A 264 15.20 -9.37 -10.37
N TYR A 265 15.25 -8.13 -10.86
CA TYR A 265 14.34 -7.08 -10.42
C TYR A 265 13.35 -6.68 -11.50
N ASN A 266 12.12 -6.44 -11.09
CA ASN A 266 11.03 -5.93 -11.92
C ASN A 266 10.15 -4.97 -11.09
N SER A 267 9.13 -4.40 -11.72
CA SER A 267 8.21 -3.46 -11.08
C SER A 267 6.81 -3.59 -11.69
N CYS A 268 5.80 -3.34 -10.91
CA CYS A 268 4.44 -3.24 -11.42
C CYS A 268 4.28 -1.94 -12.23
N LEU A 269 3.62 -2.01 -13.38
CA LEU A 269 3.35 -0.82 -14.21
C LEU A 269 2.16 0.01 -13.70
N ARG A 270 1.39 -0.51 -12.76
CA ARG A 270 0.08 0.06 -12.35
C ARG A 270 0.03 0.51 -10.89
N CYS A 271 0.93 0.03 -10.06
CA CYS A 271 1.06 0.49 -8.67
C CYS A 271 2.55 0.60 -8.31
N PRO A 272 2.91 1.45 -7.34
CA PRO A 272 4.30 1.64 -6.93
C PRO A 272 4.78 0.43 -6.11
N THR A 273 5.05 -0.67 -6.84
CA THR A 273 5.53 -1.93 -6.30
C THR A 273 6.73 -2.39 -7.09
N ASP A 274 7.88 -2.49 -6.44
CA ASP A 274 9.08 -3.13 -6.97
C ASP A 274 9.14 -4.60 -6.52
N ILE A 275 9.69 -5.47 -7.36
CA ILE A 275 9.77 -6.90 -7.11
C ILE A 275 11.21 -7.37 -7.33
N GLY A 276 11.67 -8.25 -6.46
CA GLY A 276 12.93 -8.98 -6.61
C GLY A 276 12.67 -10.48 -6.54
N ILE A 277 13.36 -11.23 -7.40
CA ILE A 277 13.28 -12.67 -7.45
C ILE A 277 14.70 -13.23 -7.44
N ILE A 278 14.95 -14.24 -6.60
CA ILE A 278 16.22 -14.98 -6.57
C ILE A 278 15.94 -16.48 -6.43
N VAL A 279 16.75 -17.28 -7.11
CA VAL A 279 16.69 -18.74 -7.09
C VAL A 279 17.95 -19.28 -6.45
N TYR A 280 17.79 -20.20 -5.51
CA TYR A 280 18.84 -20.98 -4.86
C TYR A 280 18.65 -22.46 -5.24
N PRO A 281 19.30 -22.96 -6.30
CA PRO A 281 19.08 -24.32 -6.80
C PRO A 281 19.44 -25.39 -5.78
N ASP A 282 20.54 -25.16 -5.05
CA ASP A 282 21.06 -26.13 -4.05
C ASP A 282 20.10 -26.28 -2.87
N GLU A 283 19.37 -25.21 -2.52
CA GLU A 283 18.34 -25.21 -1.48
C GLU A 283 16.96 -25.56 -2.03
N ARG A 284 16.81 -25.73 -3.34
CA ARG A 284 15.52 -25.88 -4.04
C ARG A 284 14.53 -24.79 -3.67
N LYS A 285 15.02 -23.56 -3.56
CA LYS A 285 14.29 -22.43 -3.00
C LYS A 285 14.21 -21.29 -4.03
N VAL A 286 13.04 -20.69 -4.10
CA VAL A 286 12.83 -19.41 -4.78
C VAL A 286 12.36 -18.41 -3.76
N THR A 287 13.01 -17.25 -3.71
CA THR A 287 12.56 -16.12 -2.88
C THR A 287 11.99 -15.07 -3.80
N VAL A 288 10.75 -14.65 -3.53
CA VAL A 288 10.09 -13.49 -4.15
C VAL A 288 9.96 -12.43 -3.08
N ARG A 289 10.43 -11.22 -3.38
CA ARG A 289 10.32 -10.06 -2.48
C ARG A 289 9.62 -8.92 -3.19
N ALA A 290 8.68 -8.27 -2.53
CA ALA A 290 7.99 -7.11 -3.04
C ALA A 290 8.12 -5.93 -2.07
N TRP A 291 8.29 -4.73 -2.63
CA TRP A 291 8.31 -3.48 -1.91
C TRP A 291 7.17 -2.60 -2.41
N HIS A 292 6.24 -2.27 -1.52
CA HIS A 292 5.05 -1.48 -1.81
C HIS A 292 5.17 -0.11 -1.19
N ASN A 293 4.92 0.94 -1.97
CA ASN A 293 4.86 2.31 -1.48
C ASN A 293 3.42 2.81 -1.45
N PHE A 294 2.85 2.91 -0.26
CA PHE A 294 1.47 3.40 -0.07
C PHE A 294 1.39 4.92 0.00
N GLY A 295 2.52 5.62 -0.09
CA GLY A 295 2.56 7.07 -0.07
C GLY A 295 2.62 7.66 1.34
N VAL A 296 2.32 8.95 1.39
CA VAL A 296 2.28 9.78 2.61
C VAL A 296 0.93 9.67 3.31
N GLU A 297 0.84 10.23 4.52
CA GLU A 297 -0.45 10.37 5.20
C GLU A 297 -1.43 11.20 4.36
N GLY A 298 -2.60 10.63 4.06
CA GLY A 298 -3.56 11.27 3.18
C GLY A 298 -4.93 10.59 3.16
N SER A 299 -5.66 10.85 2.09
CA SER A 299 -7.00 10.35 1.86
C SER A 299 -6.97 8.90 1.35
N PRO A 300 -7.98 8.07 1.70
CA PRO A 300 -8.17 6.78 1.04
C PRO A 300 -8.49 6.90 -0.46
N MET A 301 -8.66 8.11 -0.97
CA MET A 301 -8.81 8.40 -2.40
C MET A 301 -7.48 8.70 -3.10
N ASP A 302 -6.36 8.74 -2.36
CA ASP A 302 -5.04 9.02 -2.94
C ASP A 302 -4.59 7.92 -3.90
N THR A 303 -3.92 8.34 -4.96
CA THR A 303 -3.55 7.48 -6.08
C THR A 303 -2.69 6.30 -5.65
N ASN A 304 -1.71 6.52 -4.77
CA ASN A 304 -0.82 5.46 -4.31
C ASN A 304 -1.59 4.35 -3.59
N TRP A 305 -2.50 4.72 -2.66
CA TRP A 305 -3.33 3.74 -1.99
C TRP A 305 -4.28 3.04 -2.96
N ARG A 306 -5.01 3.82 -3.76
CA ARG A 306 -5.99 3.27 -4.71
C ARG A 306 -5.38 2.32 -5.72
N ALA A 307 -4.15 2.59 -6.15
CA ALA A 307 -3.43 1.68 -7.03
C ALA A 307 -3.14 0.32 -6.40
N HIS A 308 -3.12 0.21 -5.08
CA HIS A 308 -2.89 -1.05 -4.37
C HIS A 308 -4.19 -1.77 -3.95
N VAL A 309 -5.35 -1.19 -4.20
CA VAL A 309 -6.63 -1.78 -3.82
C VAL A 309 -7.32 -2.35 -5.05
N ALA A 310 -7.54 -3.66 -5.06
CA ALA A 310 -8.38 -4.29 -6.06
C ALA A 310 -9.85 -3.94 -5.77
N ASP A 311 -10.39 -2.94 -6.46
CA ASP A 311 -11.82 -2.74 -6.53
C ASP A 311 -12.39 -3.64 -7.64
N PRO A 312 -13.15 -4.70 -7.31
CA PRO A 312 -13.74 -5.59 -8.32
C PRO A 312 -14.65 -4.86 -9.29
N LEU A 313 -15.26 -3.75 -8.87
CA LEU A 313 -16.17 -2.95 -9.68
C LEU A 313 -15.43 -1.94 -10.57
N GLN A 314 -14.21 -1.54 -10.19
CA GLN A 314 -13.38 -0.59 -10.91
C GLN A 314 -12.15 -1.24 -11.58
N ALA A 315 -11.93 -2.52 -11.37
CA ALA A 315 -10.78 -3.25 -11.94
C ALA A 315 -10.65 -3.06 -13.45
N TRP A 316 -11.76 -2.95 -14.16
CA TRP A 316 -11.78 -2.73 -15.61
C TRP A 316 -11.54 -1.27 -16.01
N ALA A 317 -11.95 -0.30 -15.20
CA ALA A 317 -11.77 1.13 -15.50
C ALA A 317 -10.35 1.62 -15.16
N THR A 318 -9.71 1.04 -14.15
CA THR A 318 -8.33 1.36 -13.75
C THR A 318 -7.28 0.57 -14.54
N LEU A 319 -7.69 -0.43 -15.33
CA LEU A 319 -6.82 -1.26 -16.16
C LEU A 319 -6.03 -0.46 -17.22
N SER A 320 -6.43 0.76 -17.55
CA SER A 320 -5.84 1.55 -18.63
C SER A 320 -4.81 2.60 -18.18
N SER A 321 -4.71 2.93 -16.90
CA SER A 321 -3.76 3.95 -16.44
C SER A 321 -2.51 3.33 -15.85
N TYR A 322 -1.39 3.51 -16.56
CA TYR A 322 -0.06 3.29 -15.99
C TYR A 322 0.20 4.34 -14.92
N MET A 323 0.79 3.93 -13.81
CA MET A 323 1.20 4.86 -12.78
C MET A 323 2.58 5.42 -13.12
N ASP A 324 2.70 6.74 -13.08
CA ASP A 324 3.99 7.39 -13.29
C ASP A 324 4.82 7.32 -12.01
N TYR A 325 5.70 6.32 -11.94
CA TYR A 325 6.73 6.21 -10.92
C TYR A 325 8.00 5.58 -11.51
N THR A 326 9.15 5.89 -10.91
CA THR A 326 10.44 5.35 -11.37
C THR A 326 10.62 3.92 -10.87
N HIS A 327 10.77 2.96 -11.80
CA HIS A 327 11.04 1.57 -11.49
C HIS A 327 12.30 1.43 -10.62
N GLY A 328 12.22 0.63 -9.56
CA GLY A 328 13.29 0.44 -8.58
C GLY A 328 13.36 1.50 -7.48
N SER A 329 12.56 2.58 -7.58
CA SER A 329 12.59 3.68 -6.60
C SER A 329 12.08 3.26 -5.22
N VAL A 330 11.10 2.39 -5.14
CA VAL A 330 10.54 1.90 -3.87
C VAL A 330 11.58 1.04 -3.14
N ARG A 331 12.23 0.12 -3.87
CA ARG A 331 13.32 -0.68 -3.34
C ARG A 331 14.49 0.19 -2.87
N THR A 332 14.89 1.19 -3.66
CA THR A 332 15.96 2.12 -3.30
C THR A 332 15.61 2.87 -2.01
N LEU A 333 14.39 3.40 -1.90
CA LEU A 333 13.90 4.05 -0.69
C LEU A 333 13.95 3.12 0.53
N TRP A 334 13.57 1.85 0.36
CA TRP A 334 13.65 0.85 1.42
C TRP A 334 15.10 0.63 1.90
N MET A 335 16.06 0.53 0.98
CA MET A 335 17.48 0.32 1.31
C MET A 335 18.08 1.53 2.02
N GLU A 336 17.70 2.76 1.63
CA GLU A 336 18.10 3.99 2.36
C GLU A 336 17.63 3.96 3.81
N GLY A 337 16.38 3.53 4.06
CA GLY A 337 15.83 3.42 5.42
C GLY A 337 16.53 2.38 6.31
N ILE A 338 17.25 1.41 5.73
CA ILE A 338 18.09 0.47 6.48
C ILE A 338 19.39 1.17 6.95
N SER A 339 19.98 2.00 6.10
CA SER A 339 21.25 2.70 6.42
C SER A 339 21.08 3.75 7.52
N ASP A 340 19.92 4.41 7.61
CA ASP A 340 19.64 5.41 8.63
C ASP A 340 19.34 4.82 10.03
N GLY A 341 18.87 3.58 10.11
CA GLY A 341 18.57 2.86 11.36
C GLY A 341 19.79 2.26 12.07
N THR A 342 20.98 2.33 11.49
CA THR A 342 22.22 1.75 12.04
C THR A 342 23.15 2.79 12.70
N LYS A 343 22.67 4.01 12.94
CA LYS A 343 23.43 5.06 13.64
C LYS A 343 23.00 5.23 15.07
#